data_c1f9db8f8e4722afa7f8349007db7ba1
#
_entry.id   c1f9db8f8e4722afa7f8349007db7ba1
#
_cell.length_a   1.000
_cell.length_b   1.000
_cell.length_c   1.000
_cell.angle_alpha   90.00
_cell.angle_beta   90.00
_cell.angle_gamma   90.00
#
_symmetry.space_group_name_H-M   'P 1'
#
loop_
_entity.id
_entity.type
_entity.pdbx_description
1 polymer ?
#
loop_
_entity_poly.entity_id
_entity_poly.type
_entity_poly.pdbx_seq_one_letter_code
_entity_poly.pdbx_strand_id
1 'polypeptide(L)'
;MDHFELVSEYQPQAIEQLVKGFKEGNQCQTLLGVTGSGKTFTMANVIQQLNKPTLIIAHNKTLAAQLYGEFKEFFPNNAVEYFVSYYDYYQPEAYVPSSDTYIAKDSAINDEIDKLRLSATSALSERKDVIIISSVSCIYGIGSPNDYQNMIISLRPGMEKDRDDVIRQLIDIQYDRNDMDFHRGTFRVRGDVLEIFPAEESEL
;
A
#
# COMPACT_ATOMS: atom_id res chain seq x y z
N MET A 1 21.18 -2.35 -12.05
CA MET A 1 21.02 -3.44 -11.08
C MET A 1 22.35 -3.98 -10.54
N ASP A 2 23.40 -3.15 -10.56
CA ASP A 2 24.78 -3.59 -10.37
C ASP A 2 25.36 -3.22 -8.99
N HIS A 3 24.51 -3.03 -7.96
CA HIS A 3 24.96 -2.54 -6.65
C HIS A 3 24.67 -3.46 -5.47
N PHE A 4 24.32 -4.72 -5.70
CA PHE A 4 24.04 -5.63 -4.61
C PHE A 4 25.20 -6.57 -4.38
N GLU A 5 26.04 -6.25 -3.40
CA GLU A 5 27.04 -7.18 -2.90
C GLU A 5 26.36 -8.28 -2.08
N LEU A 6 26.71 -9.54 -2.37
CA LEU A 6 26.22 -10.69 -1.63
C LEU A 6 26.75 -10.66 -0.19
N VAL A 7 25.86 -10.72 0.78
CA VAL A 7 26.21 -10.68 2.22
C VAL A 7 26.76 -12.04 2.70
N SER A 8 26.53 -13.12 1.95
CA SER A 8 26.91 -14.49 2.34
C SER A 8 27.07 -15.41 1.14
N GLU A 9 28.03 -16.35 1.21
CA GLU A 9 28.26 -17.39 0.19
C GLU A 9 27.04 -18.29 -0.04
N TYR A 10 26.13 -18.40 0.92
CA TYR A 10 24.96 -19.27 0.86
C TYR A 10 23.73 -18.58 0.23
N GLN A 11 23.75 -17.28 0.02
CA GLN A 11 22.61 -16.55 -0.56
C GLN A 11 22.27 -16.99 -1.99
N PRO A 12 23.22 -17.19 -2.91
CA PRO A 12 22.89 -17.64 -4.27
C PRO A 12 22.15 -18.97 -4.28
N GLN A 13 22.60 -19.93 -3.44
CA GLN A 13 21.95 -21.24 -3.33
C GLN A 13 20.53 -21.14 -2.76
N ALA A 14 20.33 -20.31 -1.73
CA ALA A 14 19.02 -20.09 -1.14
C ALA A 14 18.05 -19.46 -2.15
N ILE A 15 18.50 -18.47 -2.91
CA ILE A 15 17.70 -17.83 -3.97
C ILE A 15 17.32 -18.86 -5.03
N GLU A 16 18.28 -19.63 -5.52
CA GLU A 16 18.03 -20.65 -6.55
C GLU A 16 17.03 -21.70 -6.09
N GLN A 17 17.19 -22.23 -4.86
CA GLN A 17 16.28 -23.23 -4.31
C GLN A 17 14.86 -22.69 -4.10
N LEU A 18 14.72 -21.47 -3.59
CA LEU A 18 13.41 -20.83 -3.41
C LEU A 18 12.71 -20.60 -4.74
N VAL A 19 13.41 -20.06 -5.74
CA VAL A 19 12.85 -19.84 -7.08
C VAL A 19 12.48 -21.15 -7.75
N LYS A 20 13.33 -22.18 -7.63
CA LYS A 20 13.06 -23.51 -8.15
C LYS A 20 11.81 -24.11 -7.50
N GLY A 21 11.72 -24.08 -6.17
CA GLY A 21 10.55 -24.59 -5.45
C GLY A 21 9.24 -23.90 -5.87
N PHE A 22 9.26 -22.59 -6.09
CA PHE A 22 8.10 -21.88 -6.65
C PHE A 22 7.71 -22.37 -8.05
N LYS A 23 8.69 -22.58 -8.92
CA LYS A 23 8.46 -23.08 -10.28
C LYS A 23 7.94 -24.52 -10.31
N GLU A 24 8.33 -25.32 -9.33
CA GLU A 24 7.86 -26.71 -9.14
C GLU A 24 6.49 -26.80 -8.47
N GLY A 25 5.91 -25.66 -8.05
CA GLY A 25 4.57 -25.58 -7.45
C GLY A 25 4.52 -25.78 -5.96
N ASN A 26 5.64 -25.62 -5.25
CA ASN A 26 5.65 -25.66 -3.79
C ASN A 26 4.82 -24.52 -3.24
N GLN A 27 3.78 -24.84 -2.46
CA GLN A 27 2.89 -23.84 -1.87
C GLN A 27 3.53 -23.11 -0.69
N CYS A 28 4.40 -23.77 0.05
CA CYS A 28 5.08 -23.23 1.22
C CYS A 28 6.57 -23.53 1.17
N GLN A 29 7.38 -22.54 1.52
CA GLN A 29 8.82 -22.67 1.68
C GLN A 29 9.27 -21.87 2.90
N THR A 30 10.30 -22.33 3.59
CA THR A 30 10.86 -21.65 4.76
C THR A 30 12.31 -21.30 4.52
N LEU A 31 12.63 -20.00 4.65
CA LEU A 31 14.02 -19.52 4.67
C LEU A 31 14.47 -19.35 6.12
N LEU A 32 15.39 -20.23 6.56
CA LEU A 32 15.98 -20.14 7.89
C LEU A 32 17.33 -19.42 7.81
N GLY A 33 17.52 -18.41 8.65
CA GLY A 33 18.78 -17.66 8.71
C GLY A 33 18.85 -16.80 9.97
N VAL A 34 20.04 -16.61 10.49
CA VAL A 34 20.28 -15.73 11.66
C VAL A 34 20.03 -14.26 11.30
N THR A 35 19.91 -13.40 12.30
CA THR A 35 19.83 -11.95 12.09
C THR A 35 21.10 -11.47 11.38
N GLY A 36 20.93 -10.59 10.39
CA GLY A 36 22.05 -10.09 9.58
C GLY A 36 22.53 -11.01 8.45
N SER A 37 21.89 -12.17 8.23
CA SER A 37 22.27 -13.08 7.13
C SER A 37 21.75 -12.66 5.74
N GLY A 38 21.20 -11.46 5.58
CA GLY A 38 20.71 -10.96 4.30
C GLY A 38 19.39 -11.57 3.84
N LYS A 39 18.52 -12.01 4.75
CA LYS A 39 17.19 -12.58 4.39
C LYS A 39 16.34 -11.63 3.54
N THR A 40 16.33 -10.34 3.87
CA THR A 40 15.60 -9.31 3.10
C THR A 40 16.10 -9.23 1.67
N PHE A 41 17.41 -9.24 1.49
CA PHE A 41 18.05 -9.26 0.17
C PHE A 41 17.72 -10.55 -0.61
N THR A 42 17.74 -11.69 0.07
CA THR A 42 17.32 -12.97 -0.52
C THR A 42 15.87 -12.91 -1.00
N MET A 43 14.95 -12.39 -0.19
CA MET A 43 13.55 -12.20 -0.59
C MET A 43 13.43 -11.28 -1.82
N ALA A 44 14.14 -10.16 -1.84
CA ALA A 44 14.12 -9.22 -2.95
C ALA A 44 14.55 -9.91 -4.27
N ASN A 45 15.61 -10.70 -4.24
CA ASN A 45 16.07 -11.44 -5.43
C ASN A 45 15.06 -12.51 -5.90
N VAL A 46 14.39 -13.19 -4.98
CA VAL A 46 13.33 -14.15 -5.31
C VAL A 46 12.15 -13.43 -5.97
N ILE A 47 11.68 -12.32 -5.39
CA ILE A 47 10.60 -11.49 -5.93
C ILE A 47 10.93 -11.00 -7.34
N GLN A 48 12.14 -10.50 -7.53
CA GLN A 48 12.64 -10.04 -8.83
C GLN A 48 12.60 -11.14 -9.90
N GLN A 49 13.09 -12.35 -9.55
CA GLN A 49 13.13 -13.46 -10.51
C GLN A 49 11.75 -14.04 -10.83
N LEU A 50 10.83 -13.99 -9.89
CA LEU A 50 9.45 -14.46 -10.08
C LEU A 50 8.57 -13.42 -10.78
N ASN A 51 8.86 -12.15 -10.59
CA ASN A 51 8.15 -11.00 -11.18
C ASN A 51 6.61 -11.11 -11.03
N LYS A 52 6.15 -11.35 -9.81
CA LYS A 52 4.74 -11.49 -9.46
C LYS A 52 4.33 -10.46 -8.42
N PRO A 53 3.06 -10.01 -8.42
CA PRO A 53 2.53 -9.24 -7.31
C PRO A 53 2.82 -9.95 -5.98
N THR A 54 3.36 -9.22 -5.03
CA THR A 54 3.88 -9.78 -3.78
C THR A 54 3.32 -9.05 -2.58
N LEU A 55 2.87 -9.82 -1.58
CA LEU A 55 2.49 -9.30 -0.27
C LEU A 55 3.50 -9.77 0.78
N ILE A 56 4.10 -8.82 1.49
CA ILE A 56 5.01 -9.06 2.61
C ILE A 56 4.30 -8.67 3.90
N ILE A 57 4.11 -9.63 4.80
CA ILE A 57 3.43 -9.40 6.08
C ILE A 57 4.48 -9.36 7.20
N ALA A 58 4.60 -8.21 7.85
CA ALA A 58 5.44 -8.01 9.03
C ALA A 58 4.59 -8.10 10.31
N HIS A 59 5.18 -8.58 11.41
CA HIS A 59 4.48 -8.76 12.66
C HIS A 59 4.13 -7.44 13.39
N ASN A 60 4.77 -6.32 13.02
CA ASN A 60 4.47 -4.98 13.56
C ASN A 60 4.75 -3.86 12.56
N LYS A 61 4.27 -2.64 12.88
CA LYS A 61 4.46 -1.44 12.04
C LYS A 61 5.94 -1.06 11.86
N THR A 62 6.76 -1.20 12.88
CA THR A 62 8.19 -0.81 12.85
C THR A 62 8.97 -1.65 11.85
N LEU A 63 8.79 -2.97 11.89
CA LEU A 63 9.42 -3.87 10.90
C LEU A 63 8.85 -3.62 9.50
N ALA A 64 7.54 -3.38 9.38
CA ALA A 64 6.93 -3.05 8.10
C ALA A 64 7.54 -1.77 7.50
N ALA A 65 7.76 -0.73 8.31
CA ALA A 65 8.39 0.52 7.88
C ALA A 65 9.84 0.33 7.42
N GLN A 66 10.61 -0.45 8.17
CA GLN A 66 11.99 -0.80 7.80
C GLN A 66 12.02 -1.54 6.46
N LEU A 67 11.23 -2.59 6.30
CA LEU A 67 11.14 -3.35 5.05
C LEU A 67 10.67 -2.48 3.88
N TYR A 68 9.70 -1.59 4.11
CA TYR A 68 9.26 -0.65 3.09
C TYR A 68 10.41 0.22 2.57
N GLY A 69 11.23 0.80 3.45
CA GLY A 69 12.40 1.57 3.07
C GLY A 69 13.41 0.74 2.26
N GLU A 70 13.79 -0.44 2.76
CA GLU A 70 14.72 -1.35 2.08
C GLU A 70 14.20 -1.77 0.69
N PHE A 71 12.92 -2.14 0.58
CA PHE A 71 12.33 -2.56 -0.69
C PHE A 71 12.18 -1.41 -1.70
N LYS A 72 11.94 -0.18 -1.26
CA LYS A 72 11.98 0.99 -2.15
C LYS A 72 13.35 1.22 -2.77
N GLU A 73 14.41 0.97 -2.03
CA GLU A 73 15.78 1.04 -2.56
C GLU A 73 16.06 -0.11 -3.53
N PHE A 74 15.61 -1.33 -3.23
CA PHE A 74 15.79 -2.48 -4.11
C PHE A 74 14.98 -2.39 -5.40
N PHE A 75 13.82 -1.77 -5.37
CA PHE A 75 12.86 -1.72 -6.47
C PHE A 75 12.41 -0.30 -6.81
N PRO A 76 13.32 0.56 -7.30
CA PRO A 76 13.02 1.99 -7.50
C PRO A 76 11.95 2.26 -8.58
N ASN A 77 11.67 1.30 -9.46
CA ASN A 77 10.72 1.42 -10.56
C ASN A 77 9.40 0.65 -10.34
N ASN A 78 9.34 -0.19 -9.32
CA ASN A 78 8.15 -0.96 -8.98
C ASN A 78 7.21 -0.14 -8.08
N ALA A 79 5.93 -0.53 -8.04
CA ALA A 79 5.02 -0.03 -7.03
C ALA A 79 5.31 -0.74 -5.70
N VAL A 80 6.18 -0.14 -4.88
CA VAL A 80 6.42 -0.59 -3.51
C VAL A 80 5.54 0.22 -2.59
N GLU A 81 4.57 -0.46 -1.94
CA GLU A 81 3.49 0.16 -1.21
C GLU A 81 3.48 -0.24 0.27
N TYR A 82 2.97 0.67 1.12
CA TYR A 82 2.92 0.50 2.56
C TYR A 82 1.48 0.40 3.05
N PHE A 83 1.13 -0.70 3.71
CA PHE A 83 -0.22 -0.97 4.15
C PHE A 83 -0.29 -1.39 5.61
N VAL A 84 -0.48 -0.43 6.51
CA VAL A 84 -0.59 -0.64 7.95
C VAL A 84 -1.85 0.01 8.52
N SER A 85 -2.15 -0.18 9.79
CA SER A 85 -3.28 0.49 10.43
C SER A 85 -3.04 2.00 10.46
N TYR A 86 -4.04 2.78 10.04
CA TYR A 86 -4.02 4.25 10.06
C TYR A 86 -4.31 4.86 11.43
N TYR A 87 -4.67 4.03 12.43
CA TYR A 87 -4.80 4.49 13.81
C TYR A 87 -3.43 4.58 14.48
N ASP A 88 -3.03 5.77 14.88
CA ASP A 88 -1.79 6.00 15.63
C ASP A 88 -2.02 5.90 17.13
N TYR A 89 -3.19 6.29 17.57
CA TYR A 89 -3.57 6.31 18.97
C TYR A 89 -4.93 5.64 19.15
N TYR A 90 -5.02 4.78 20.15
CA TYR A 90 -6.26 4.17 20.59
C TYR A 90 -6.35 4.25 22.11
N GLN A 91 -7.25 5.06 22.61
CA GLN A 91 -7.61 5.12 24.02
C GLN A 91 -8.92 4.37 24.22
N PRO A 92 -8.91 3.22 24.93
CA PRO A 92 -10.14 2.54 25.30
C PRO A 92 -10.95 3.38 26.28
N GLU A 93 -12.25 3.17 26.28
CA GLU A 93 -13.11 3.72 27.33
C GLU A 93 -12.64 3.24 28.69
N ALA A 94 -12.57 4.17 29.65
CA ALA A 94 -12.22 3.86 31.01
C ALA A 94 -13.03 4.74 31.97
N TYR A 95 -13.47 4.15 33.10
CA TYR A 95 -14.06 4.89 34.19
C TYR A 95 -13.12 4.85 35.40
N VAL A 96 -12.78 6.02 35.93
CA VAL A 96 -11.93 6.17 37.10
C VAL A 96 -12.80 6.49 38.32
N PRO A 97 -13.15 5.48 39.17
CA PRO A 97 -14.08 5.67 40.26
C PRO A 97 -13.61 6.69 41.31
N SER A 98 -12.28 6.82 41.51
CA SER A 98 -11.70 7.72 42.50
C SER A 98 -11.91 9.21 42.20
N SER A 99 -12.11 9.57 40.92
CA SER A 99 -12.32 10.96 40.46
C SER A 99 -13.67 11.16 39.78
N ASP A 100 -14.52 10.11 39.77
CA ASP A 100 -15.80 10.10 39.03
C ASP A 100 -15.64 10.58 37.58
N THR A 101 -14.55 10.13 36.95
CA THR A 101 -14.19 10.60 35.61
C THR A 101 -14.41 9.49 34.59
N TYR A 102 -15.21 9.76 33.56
CA TYR A 102 -15.35 8.92 32.38
C TYR A 102 -14.38 9.38 31.29
N ILE A 103 -13.48 8.49 30.89
CA ILE A 103 -12.58 8.71 29.75
C ILE A 103 -13.25 8.11 28.53
N ALA A 104 -13.66 8.95 27.58
CA ALA A 104 -14.23 8.50 26.34
C ALA A 104 -13.21 7.80 25.45
N LYS A 105 -13.70 6.88 24.61
CA LYS A 105 -12.90 6.27 23.56
C LYS A 105 -12.39 7.36 22.61
N ASP A 106 -11.09 7.36 22.34
CA ASP A 106 -10.47 8.27 21.39
C ASP A 106 -9.55 7.50 20.43
N SER A 107 -9.54 7.94 19.17
CA SER A 107 -8.68 7.37 18.14
C SER A 107 -8.32 8.45 17.12
N ALA A 108 -7.04 8.68 16.91
CA ALA A 108 -6.55 9.58 15.89
C ALA A 108 -6.20 8.82 14.61
N ILE A 109 -6.70 9.31 13.48
CA ILE A 109 -6.37 8.81 12.14
C ILE A 109 -5.13 9.54 11.64
N ASN A 110 -4.16 8.80 11.13
CA ASN A 110 -2.99 9.35 10.48
C ASN A 110 -3.26 9.48 8.97
N ASP A 111 -3.40 10.72 8.52
CA ASP A 111 -3.72 11.03 7.12
C ASP A 111 -2.66 10.56 6.13
N GLU A 112 -1.38 10.56 6.52
CA GLU A 112 -0.30 10.06 5.66
C GLU A 112 -0.39 8.55 5.46
N ILE A 113 -0.70 7.80 6.52
CA ILE A 113 -0.90 6.35 6.42
C ILE A 113 -2.17 6.05 5.62
N ASP A 114 -3.21 6.86 5.75
CA ASP A 114 -4.43 6.71 4.96
C ASP A 114 -4.15 6.85 3.46
N LYS A 115 -3.42 7.88 3.05
CA LYS A 115 -2.94 8.04 1.65
C LYS A 115 -2.15 6.83 1.16
N LEU A 116 -1.19 6.35 1.94
CA LEU A 116 -0.38 5.19 1.57
C LEU A 116 -1.23 3.92 1.40
N ARG A 117 -2.30 3.76 2.19
CA ARG A 117 -3.24 2.65 2.03
C ARG A 117 -4.06 2.75 0.76
N LEU A 118 -4.53 3.96 0.43
CA LEU A 118 -5.25 4.23 -0.82
C LEU A 118 -4.32 3.97 -2.02
N SER A 119 -3.08 4.48 -1.99
CA SER A 119 -2.06 4.21 -3.00
C SER A 119 -1.83 2.71 -3.20
N ALA A 120 -1.67 1.94 -2.11
CA ALA A 120 -1.49 0.49 -2.19
C ALA A 120 -2.66 -0.23 -2.87
N THR A 121 -3.89 0.21 -2.58
CA THR A 121 -5.10 -0.40 -3.15
C THR A 121 -5.26 -0.03 -4.63
N SER A 122 -4.97 1.21 -4.99
CA SER A 122 -4.95 1.68 -6.39
C SER A 122 -3.88 0.94 -7.20
N ALA A 123 -2.64 0.89 -6.71
CA ALA A 123 -1.54 0.18 -7.36
C ALA A 123 -1.84 -1.30 -7.60
N LEU A 124 -2.47 -1.98 -6.63
CA LEU A 124 -2.86 -3.39 -6.78
C LEU A 124 -3.87 -3.61 -7.91
N SER A 125 -4.72 -2.63 -8.16
CA SER A 125 -5.74 -2.71 -9.23
C SER A 125 -5.18 -2.40 -10.61
N GLU A 126 -4.14 -1.57 -10.71
CA GLU A 126 -3.65 -1.04 -11.99
C GLU A 126 -2.33 -1.66 -12.45
N ARG A 127 -1.49 -2.13 -11.52
CA ARG A 127 -0.12 -2.58 -11.79
C ARG A 127 0.04 -4.08 -11.50
N LYS A 128 1.01 -4.68 -12.19
CA LYS A 128 1.39 -6.09 -12.01
C LYS A 128 2.72 -6.26 -11.25
N ASP A 129 3.48 -5.21 -11.12
CA ASP A 129 4.79 -5.15 -10.47
C ASP A 129 4.69 -4.62 -9.03
N VAL A 130 3.59 -4.92 -8.35
CA VAL A 130 3.28 -4.40 -7.02
C VAL A 130 3.92 -5.24 -5.93
N ILE A 131 4.54 -4.56 -4.96
CA ILE A 131 5.07 -5.16 -3.73
C ILE A 131 4.45 -4.42 -2.55
N ILE A 132 3.54 -5.07 -1.84
CA ILE A 132 2.87 -4.47 -0.67
C ILE A 132 3.55 -4.95 0.60
N ILE A 133 4.05 -4.03 1.41
CA ILE A 133 4.56 -4.31 2.74
C ILE A 133 3.48 -3.96 3.77
N SER A 134 3.01 -4.94 4.50
CA SER A 134 1.88 -4.81 5.41
C SER A 134 2.20 -5.28 6.82
N SER A 135 1.45 -4.76 7.78
CA SER A 135 1.29 -5.37 9.11
C SER A 135 0.08 -6.30 9.13
N VAL A 136 -0.25 -6.85 10.28
CA VAL A 136 -1.47 -7.68 10.48
C VAL A 136 -2.77 -6.99 10.06
N SER A 137 -2.75 -5.68 9.81
CA SER A 137 -3.91 -4.92 9.34
C SER A 137 -4.50 -5.43 8.03
N CYS A 138 -3.71 -6.11 7.20
CA CYS A 138 -4.18 -6.64 5.92
C CYS A 138 -5.15 -7.82 6.05
N ILE A 139 -5.23 -8.45 7.24
CA ILE A 139 -6.16 -9.57 7.46
C ILE A 139 -7.58 -9.10 7.78
N TYR A 140 -7.75 -7.83 8.12
CA TYR A 140 -9.06 -7.24 8.37
C TYR A 140 -9.64 -6.74 7.05
N GLY A 141 -10.86 -7.17 6.72
CA GLY A 141 -11.50 -6.90 5.44
C GLY A 141 -11.59 -5.41 5.13
N ILE A 142 -11.26 -5.06 3.89
CA ILE A 142 -11.37 -3.71 3.33
C ILE A 142 -12.72 -3.55 2.58
N GLY A 143 -13.49 -4.62 2.48
CA GLY A 143 -14.71 -4.71 1.69
C GLY A 143 -14.58 -5.72 0.54
N SER A 144 -15.58 -5.72 -0.34
CA SER A 144 -15.59 -6.57 -1.53
C SER A 144 -14.63 -6.02 -2.58
N PRO A 145 -13.71 -6.84 -3.15
CA PRO A 145 -12.87 -6.40 -4.26
C PRO A 145 -13.66 -5.90 -5.48
N ASN A 146 -14.85 -6.48 -5.73
CA ASN A 146 -15.70 -6.06 -6.84
C ASN A 146 -16.29 -4.67 -6.59
N ASP A 147 -16.71 -4.38 -5.37
CA ASP A 147 -17.24 -3.07 -5.01
C ASP A 147 -16.14 -2.00 -5.13
N TYR A 148 -14.92 -2.34 -4.70
CA TYR A 148 -13.77 -1.46 -4.85
C TYR A 148 -13.45 -1.18 -6.33
N GLN A 149 -13.45 -2.20 -7.20
CA GLN A 149 -13.22 -2.01 -8.63
C GLN A 149 -14.28 -1.13 -9.29
N ASN A 150 -15.53 -1.20 -8.84
CA ASN A 150 -16.62 -0.34 -9.32
C ASN A 150 -16.46 1.13 -8.86
N MET A 151 -15.64 1.38 -7.85
CA MET A 151 -15.35 2.71 -7.32
C MET A 151 -14.05 3.31 -7.89
N ILE A 152 -13.44 2.70 -8.90
CA ILE A 152 -12.22 3.22 -9.55
C ILE A 152 -12.61 3.96 -10.83
N ILE A 153 -12.06 5.16 -11.00
CA ILE A 153 -12.15 5.92 -12.25
C ILE A 153 -10.77 5.94 -12.88
N SER A 154 -10.60 5.21 -13.98
CA SER A 154 -9.36 5.24 -14.76
C SER A 154 -9.38 6.36 -15.78
N LEU A 155 -8.41 7.27 -15.70
CA LEU A 155 -8.18 8.35 -16.66
C LEU A 155 -6.74 8.25 -17.17
N ARG A 156 -6.55 8.29 -18.49
CA ARG A 156 -5.22 8.17 -19.12
C ARG A 156 -5.07 9.21 -20.23
N PRO A 157 -3.86 9.74 -20.46
CA PRO A 157 -3.60 10.65 -21.57
C PRO A 157 -4.10 10.09 -22.90
N GLY A 158 -4.85 10.89 -23.65
CA GLY A 158 -5.42 10.51 -24.94
C GLY A 158 -6.72 9.70 -24.89
N MET A 159 -7.27 9.42 -23.69
CA MET A 159 -8.57 8.78 -23.54
C MET A 159 -9.70 9.78 -23.79
N GLU A 160 -10.65 9.41 -24.63
CA GLU A 160 -11.90 10.17 -24.83
C GLU A 160 -12.95 9.69 -23.82
N LYS A 161 -13.40 10.59 -22.95
CA LYS A 161 -14.50 10.37 -22.01
C LYS A 161 -15.40 11.60 -21.95
N ASP A 162 -16.68 11.36 -21.82
CA ASP A 162 -17.63 12.45 -21.56
C ASP A 162 -17.37 13.05 -20.20
N ARG A 163 -17.25 14.39 -20.14
CA ARG A 163 -16.94 15.13 -18.92
C ARG A 163 -18.01 14.93 -17.83
N ASP A 164 -19.28 14.98 -18.23
CA ASP A 164 -20.39 14.91 -17.27
C ASP A 164 -20.54 13.48 -16.72
N ASP A 165 -20.15 12.46 -17.51
CA ASP A 165 -20.06 11.10 -16.99
C ASP A 165 -18.93 10.95 -15.98
N VAL A 166 -17.76 11.56 -16.22
CA VAL A 166 -16.67 11.56 -15.23
C VAL A 166 -17.09 12.28 -13.95
N ILE A 167 -17.75 13.43 -14.05
CA ILE A 167 -18.26 14.16 -12.89
C ILE A 167 -19.26 13.32 -12.07
N ARG A 168 -20.18 12.61 -12.73
CA ARG A 168 -21.12 11.71 -12.04
C ARG A 168 -20.39 10.60 -11.30
N GLN A 169 -19.41 9.95 -11.95
CA GLN A 169 -18.59 8.92 -11.33
C GLN A 169 -17.82 9.46 -10.12
N LEU A 170 -17.24 10.67 -10.20
CA LEU A 170 -16.54 11.30 -9.06
C LEU A 170 -17.49 11.50 -7.87
N ILE A 171 -18.71 11.97 -8.11
CA ILE A 171 -19.73 12.14 -7.07
C ILE A 171 -20.13 10.78 -6.47
N ASP A 172 -20.31 9.76 -7.29
CA ASP A 172 -20.67 8.39 -6.85
C ASP A 172 -19.61 7.78 -5.92
N ILE A 173 -18.33 8.09 -6.16
CA ILE A 173 -17.21 7.67 -5.29
C ILE A 173 -16.87 8.69 -4.19
N GLN A 174 -17.78 9.64 -3.91
CA GLN A 174 -17.71 10.59 -2.80
C GLN A 174 -16.61 11.66 -2.92
N TYR A 175 -16.22 12.03 -4.13
CA TYR A 175 -15.43 13.23 -4.34
C TYR A 175 -16.33 14.47 -4.25
N ASP A 176 -15.89 15.47 -3.51
CA ASP A 176 -16.61 16.74 -3.39
C ASP A 176 -16.19 17.75 -4.46
N ARG A 177 -17.17 18.44 -5.03
CA ARG A 177 -16.86 19.59 -5.87
C ARG A 177 -16.49 20.78 -5.00
N ASN A 178 -15.25 21.25 -5.13
CA ASN A 178 -14.80 22.44 -4.43
C ASN A 178 -13.96 23.33 -5.34
N ASP A 179 -14.55 24.43 -5.80
CA ASP A 179 -13.89 25.37 -6.70
C ASP A 179 -12.99 26.38 -5.95
N MET A 180 -13.11 26.49 -4.62
CA MET A 180 -12.42 27.47 -3.78
C MET A 180 -11.26 26.88 -2.99
N ASP A 181 -11.47 25.75 -2.36
CA ASP A 181 -10.48 25.04 -1.55
C ASP A 181 -10.20 23.67 -2.17
N PHE A 182 -9.15 23.63 -3.00
CA PHE A 182 -8.82 22.47 -3.80
C PHE A 182 -7.80 21.59 -3.06
N HIS A 183 -8.26 20.49 -2.51
CA HIS A 183 -7.51 19.54 -1.71
C HIS A 183 -7.82 18.09 -2.12
N ARG A 184 -7.12 17.11 -1.55
CA ARG A 184 -7.30 15.70 -1.88
C ARG A 184 -8.76 15.24 -1.74
N GLY A 185 -9.23 14.41 -2.67
CA GLY A 185 -10.62 13.94 -2.70
C GLY A 185 -11.61 14.98 -3.21
N THR A 186 -11.12 16.08 -3.82
CA THR A 186 -12.01 17.08 -4.44
C THR A 186 -11.77 17.19 -5.94
N PHE A 187 -12.75 17.74 -6.63
CA PHE A 187 -12.63 18.15 -8.02
C PHE A 187 -13.20 19.55 -8.23
N ARG A 188 -12.74 20.22 -9.27
CA ARG A 188 -13.27 21.51 -9.70
C ARG A 188 -13.46 21.57 -11.21
N VAL A 189 -14.42 22.39 -11.65
CA VAL A 189 -14.76 22.54 -13.07
C VAL A 189 -14.63 24.01 -13.47
N ARG A 190 -13.76 24.28 -14.44
CA ARG A 190 -13.56 25.62 -15.00
C ARG A 190 -13.71 25.59 -16.51
N GLY A 191 -14.89 25.97 -17.02
CA GLY A 191 -15.22 25.84 -18.43
C GLY A 191 -15.18 24.36 -18.88
N ASP A 192 -14.34 24.05 -19.83
CA ASP A 192 -14.18 22.70 -20.37
C ASP A 192 -13.13 21.87 -19.61
N VAL A 193 -12.47 22.47 -18.62
CA VAL A 193 -11.43 21.79 -17.84
C VAL A 193 -12.00 21.21 -16.56
N LEU A 194 -11.78 19.93 -16.35
CA LEU A 194 -12.03 19.22 -15.11
C LEU A 194 -10.68 18.94 -14.44
N GLU A 195 -10.50 19.49 -13.25
CA GLU A 195 -9.32 19.25 -12.42
C GLU A 195 -9.71 18.33 -11.26
N ILE A 196 -8.95 17.29 -11.02
CA ILE A 196 -9.21 16.29 -9.98
C ILE A 196 -7.97 16.21 -9.09
N PHE A 197 -8.17 16.26 -7.77
CA PHE A 197 -7.11 16.01 -6.81
C PHE A 197 -7.32 14.60 -6.21
N PRO A 198 -6.54 13.60 -6.66
CA PRO A 198 -6.69 12.22 -6.20
C PRO A 198 -6.54 12.12 -4.68
N ALA A 199 -7.28 11.18 -4.07
CA ALA A 199 -7.25 10.99 -2.62
C ALA A 199 -5.93 10.41 -2.11
N GLU A 200 -5.17 9.74 -2.99
CA GLU A 200 -3.86 9.13 -2.72
C GLU A 200 -2.68 10.08 -2.92
N GLU A 201 -2.87 11.23 -3.56
CA GLU A 201 -1.79 12.17 -3.87
C GLU A 201 -1.64 13.25 -2.79
N SER A 202 -0.42 13.77 -2.66
CA SER A 202 -0.08 14.87 -1.74
C SER A 202 0.08 16.21 -2.42
N GLU A 203 0.41 16.21 -3.71
CA GLU A 203 0.64 17.38 -4.56
C GLU A 203 0.02 17.12 -5.95
N LEU A 204 -0.33 18.21 -6.63
CA LEU A 204 -0.87 18.20 -8.00
C LEU A 204 0.24 18.27 -9.03
#